data_49b3bb2ea191d976e662734d058ffddc
#
_entry.id   49b3bb2ea191d976e662734d058ffddc
#
_cell.length_a   1.000
_cell.length_b   1.000
_cell.length_c   1.000
_cell.angle_alpha   90.00
_cell.angle_beta   90.00
_cell.angle_gamma   90.00
#
_symmetry.space_group_name_H-M   'P 1'
#
loop_
_entity.id
_entity.type
_entity.pdbx_description
1 polymer ?
#
loop_
_entity_poly.entity_id
_entity_poly.type
_entity_poly.pdbx_seq_one_letter_code
_entity_poly.pdbx_strand_id
1 'polypeptide(L)'
;MLRKYLDRFLELMTSLFFVGLITVVLLQVFARLFLPRSPHWTEEASRFLMLYMVVFAAGLAAKERAYVNVDVFINLIKGRPRAVLQLCIDLCTMFLMAATVWYGWKNAAIGAMQTSASLGIPMNLIYGGIVLHSGSILFYTTGLVLEDIKSIVTGEIDYGNATLS
;
A
#
# COMPACT_ATOMS: atom_id res chain seq x y z
N MET A 1 -1.25 16.30 -14.18
CA MET A 1 -1.13 15.22 -15.18
C MET A 1 -0.35 14.02 -14.64
N LEU A 2 0.82 14.20 -14.01
CA LEU A 2 1.65 13.11 -13.46
C LEU A 2 0.88 12.18 -12.50
N ARG A 3 0.11 12.76 -11.56
CA ARG A 3 -0.69 12.01 -10.57
C ARG A 3 -1.71 11.06 -11.23
N LYS A 4 -2.39 11.47 -12.31
CA LYS A 4 -3.31 10.61 -13.07
C LYS A 4 -2.64 9.41 -13.74
N TYR A 5 -1.43 9.59 -14.27
CA TYR A 5 -0.68 8.49 -14.87
C TYR A 5 -0.19 7.51 -13.80
N LEU A 6 0.25 8.03 -12.64
CA LEU A 6 0.66 7.21 -11.52
C LEU A 6 -0.51 6.39 -10.97
N ASP A 7 -1.66 7.00 -10.76
CA ASP A 7 -2.87 6.32 -10.30
C ASP A 7 -3.25 5.16 -11.24
N ARG A 8 -3.33 5.44 -12.55
CA ARG A 8 -3.67 4.41 -13.54
C ARG A 8 -2.63 3.28 -13.60
N PHE A 9 -1.35 3.61 -13.43
CA PHE A 9 -0.29 2.62 -13.36
C PHE A 9 -0.46 1.72 -12.12
N LEU A 10 -0.73 2.29 -10.95
CA LEU A 10 -0.95 1.55 -9.71
C LEU A 10 -2.19 0.66 -9.80
N GLU A 11 -3.31 1.16 -10.35
CA GLU A 11 -4.53 0.38 -10.58
C GLU A 11 -4.27 -0.82 -11.50
N LEU A 12 -3.57 -0.59 -12.61
CA LEU A 12 -3.26 -1.63 -13.58
C LEU A 12 -2.34 -2.69 -12.98
N MET A 13 -1.30 -2.29 -12.24
CA MET A 13 -0.40 -3.22 -11.56
C MET A 13 -1.14 -4.02 -10.49
N THR A 14 -1.96 -3.38 -9.66
CA THR A 14 -2.78 -4.06 -8.65
C THR A 14 -3.67 -5.11 -9.29
N SER A 15 -4.37 -4.77 -10.38
CA SER A 15 -5.25 -5.68 -11.10
C SER A 15 -4.48 -6.85 -11.72
N LEU A 16 -3.31 -6.58 -12.30
CA LEU A 16 -2.45 -7.61 -12.91
C LEU A 16 -1.97 -8.62 -11.86
N PHE A 17 -1.47 -8.13 -10.71
CA PHE A 17 -1.02 -8.99 -9.62
C PHE A 17 -2.19 -9.77 -8.99
N PHE A 18 -3.37 -9.17 -8.92
CA PHE A 18 -4.58 -9.85 -8.44
C PHE A 18 -5.00 -11.02 -9.35
N VAL A 19 -5.05 -10.80 -10.66
CA VAL A 19 -5.35 -11.85 -11.64
C VAL A 19 -4.28 -12.95 -11.59
N GLY A 20 -3.01 -12.58 -11.51
CA GLY A 20 -1.91 -13.53 -11.33
C GLY A 20 -2.05 -14.35 -10.06
N LEU A 21 -2.40 -13.72 -8.94
CA LEU A 21 -2.63 -14.39 -7.66
C LEU A 21 -3.76 -15.43 -7.77
N ILE A 22 -4.91 -15.06 -8.33
CA ILE A 22 -6.03 -15.98 -8.52
C ILE A 22 -5.60 -17.16 -9.40
N THR A 23 -4.89 -16.89 -10.49
CA THR A 23 -4.43 -17.94 -11.41
C THR A 23 -3.52 -18.94 -10.70
N VAL A 24 -2.53 -18.47 -9.92
CA VAL A 24 -1.60 -19.33 -9.21
C VAL A 24 -2.31 -20.10 -8.09
N VAL A 25 -3.24 -19.49 -7.37
CA VAL A 25 -4.01 -20.16 -6.32
C VAL A 25 -4.92 -21.25 -6.90
N LEU A 26 -5.60 -20.98 -8.02
CA LEU A 26 -6.39 -22.01 -8.70
C LEU A 26 -5.52 -23.16 -9.17
N LEU A 27 -4.37 -22.87 -9.78
CA LEU A 27 -3.40 -23.89 -10.19
C LEU A 27 -2.93 -24.72 -8.99
N GLN A 28 -2.67 -24.08 -7.84
CA GLN A 28 -2.29 -24.76 -6.60
C GLN A 28 -3.38 -25.71 -6.08
N VAL A 29 -4.65 -25.27 -6.12
CA VAL A 29 -5.80 -26.09 -5.73
C VAL A 29 -5.94 -27.31 -6.66
N PHE A 30 -5.87 -27.08 -7.97
CA PHE A 30 -5.90 -28.17 -8.95
C PHE A 30 -4.73 -29.15 -8.75
N ALA A 31 -3.53 -28.64 -8.53
CA ALA A 31 -2.36 -29.48 -8.29
C ALA A 31 -2.52 -30.34 -7.03
N ARG A 32 -3.11 -29.83 -5.96
CA ARG A 32 -3.39 -30.60 -4.72
C ARG A 32 -4.44 -31.70 -4.92
N LEU A 33 -5.41 -31.48 -5.81
CA LEU A 33 -6.48 -32.45 -6.05
C LEU A 33 -6.05 -33.58 -6.98
N PHE A 34 -5.20 -33.30 -7.97
CA PHE A 34 -4.88 -34.23 -9.06
C PHE A 34 -3.45 -34.77 -9.01
N LEU A 35 -2.51 -34.10 -8.33
CA LEU A 35 -1.12 -34.54 -8.24
C LEU A 35 -0.80 -35.20 -6.88
N PRO A 36 -0.01 -36.23 -6.87
CA PRO A 36 0.46 -36.85 -5.62
C PRO A 36 1.35 -35.94 -4.78
N ARG A 37 1.98 -34.97 -5.41
CA ARG A 37 2.79 -33.94 -4.75
C ARG A 37 2.49 -32.57 -5.39
N SER A 38 1.99 -31.63 -4.59
CA SER A 38 1.80 -30.25 -5.02
C SER A 38 3.17 -29.55 -5.18
N PRO A 39 3.37 -28.74 -6.22
CA PRO A 39 4.62 -28.01 -6.39
C PRO A 39 4.76 -26.90 -5.32
N HIS A 40 5.85 -26.92 -4.57
CA HIS A 40 6.11 -25.97 -3.47
C HIS A 40 6.26 -24.51 -3.94
N TRP A 41 6.65 -24.30 -5.20
CA TRP A 41 6.82 -22.95 -5.74
C TRP A 41 5.51 -22.18 -5.85
N THR A 42 4.36 -22.83 -5.96
CA THR A 42 3.06 -22.17 -6.06
C THR A 42 2.67 -21.43 -4.78
N GLU A 43 3.04 -21.97 -3.61
CA GLU A 43 2.83 -21.28 -2.32
C GLU A 43 3.66 -20.00 -2.22
N GLU A 44 4.90 -20.06 -2.65
CA GLU A 44 5.80 -18.92 -2.59
C GLU A 44 5.41 -17.85 -3.63
N ALA A 45 5.06 -18.27 -4.84
CA ALA A 45 4.58 -17.40 -5.89
C ALA A 45 3.30 -16.65 -5.47
N SER A 46 2.33 -17.33 -4.85
CA SER A 46 1.11 -16.69 -4.39
C SER A 46 1.37 -15.66 -3.29
N ARG A 47 2.29 -15.92 -2.36
CA ARG A 47 2.69 -14.95 -1.33
C ARG A 47 3.33 -13.70 -1.95
N PHE A 48 4.19 -13.86 -2.94
CA PHE A 48 4.85 -12.75 -3.60
C PHE A 48 3.87 -11.91 -4.44
N LEU A 49 2.98 -12.57 -5.17
CA LEU A 49 1.92 -11.88 -5.92
C LEU A 49 0.99 -11.10 -4.99
N MET A 50 0.59 -11.68 -3.86
CA MET A 50 -0.22 -11.01 -2.84
C MET A 50 0.52 -9.79 -2.25
N LEU A 51 1.81 -9.94 -1.93
CA LEU A 51 2.62 -8.85 -1.38
C LEU A 51 2.68 -7.68 -2.37
N TYR A 52 3.01 -7.94 -3.63
CA TYR A 52 3.08 -6.88 -4.64
C TYR A 52 1.73 -6.26 -4.97
N MET A 53 0.65 -7.04 -4.97
CA MET A 53 -0.71 -6.52 -5.08
C MET A 53 -0.98 -5.47 -3.98
N VAL A 54 -0.66 -5.81 -2.72
CA VAL A 54 -0.83 -4.89 -1.58
C VAL A 54 0.09 -3.68 -1.71
N VAL A 55 1.33 -3.86 -2.16
CA VAL A 55 2.30 -2.76 -2.38
C VAL A 55 1.73 -1.70 -3.32
N PHE A 56 1.14 -2.11 -4.44
CA PHE A 56 0.59 -1.17 -5.42
C PHE A 56 -0.77 -0.61 -4.99
N ALA A 57 -1.61 -1.40 -4.31
CA ALA A 57 -2.91 -0.95 -3.80
C ALA A 57 -2.78 0.08 -2.67
N ALA A 58 -1.75 -0.02 -1.84
CA ALA A 58 -1.59 0.82 -0.65
C ALA A 58 -1.47 2.32 -0.98
N GLY A 59 -0.81 2.67 -2.07
CA GLY A 59 -0.72 4.06 -2.52
C GLY A 59 -2.09 4.64 -2.89
N LEU A 60 -2.93 3.85 -3.56
CA LEU A 60 -4.30 4.26 -3.89
C LEU A 60 -5.18 4.39 -2.65
N ALA A 61 -5.07 3.44 -1.71
CA ALA A 61 -5.78 3.50 -0.43
C ALA A 61 -5.38 4.75 0.38
N ALA A 62 -4.08 5.09 0.39
CA ALA A 62 -3.59 6.30 1.04
C ALA A 62 -4.18 7.57 0.44
N LYS A 63 -4.28 7.65 -0.89
CA LYS A 63 -4.88 8.77 -1.61
C LYS A 63 -6.34 9.00 -1.21
N GLU A 64 -7.10 7.94 -1.03
CA GLU A 64 -8.52 7.99 -0.67
C GLU A 64 -8.75 8.12 0.84
N ARG A 65 -7.68 8.29 1.63
CA ARG A 65 -7.73 8.27 3.11
C ARG A 65 -8.44 7.02 3.64
N ALA A 66 -8.45 5.94 2.88
CA ALA A 66 -9.08 4.66 3.25
C ALA A 66 -8.31 3.93 4.38
N TYR A 67 -7.81 4.71 5.35
CA TYR A 67 -7.23 4.18 6.58
C TYR A 67 -8.35 3.71 7.50
N VAL A 68 -8.34 2.44 7.74
CA VAL A 68 -9.36 1.66 8.46
C VAL A 68 -9.98 2.41 9.64
N ASN A 69 -11.30 2.65 9.56
CA ASN A 69 -12.21 2.97 10.67
C ASN A 69 -11.93 4.21 11.55
N VAL A 70 -10.89 4.98 11.26
CA VAL A 70 -10.66 6.25 11.97
C VAL A 70 -11.72 7.27 11.57
N ASP A 71 -12.29 7.14 10.37
CA ASP A 71 -13.33 8.03 9.83
C ASP A 71 -14.59 8.04 10.69
N VAL A 72 -14.95 6.93 11.31
CA VAL A 72 -16.12 6.86 12.20
C VAL A 72 -15.95 7.79 13.41
N PHE A 73 -14.76 7.80 14.01
CA PHE A 73 -14.45 8.68 15.15
C PHE A 73 -14.24 10.13 14.72
N ILE A 74 -13.58 10.35 13.58
CA ILE A 74 -13.32 11.69 13.04
C ILE A 74 -14.62 12.36 12.61
N ASN A 75 -15.60 11.63 12.07
CA ASN A 75 -16.90 12.15 11.66
C ASN A 75 -17.79 12.58 12.85
N LEU A 76 -17.50 12.12 14.05
CA LEU A 76 -18.17 12.60 15.28
C LEU A 76 -17.69 14.01 15.69
N ILE A 77 -16.51 14.41 15.25
CA ILE A 77 -15.90 15.69 15.57
C ILE A 77 -16.11 16.63 14.38
N LYS A 78 -16.72 17.79 14.60
CA LYS A 78 -17.02 18.80 13.55
C LYS A 78 -16.10 20.03 13.71
N GLY A 79 -15.79 20.70 12.60
CA GLY A 79 -15.07 21.96 12.60
C GLY A 79 -13.56 21.86 12.74
N ARG A 80 -12.94 22.90 13.29
CA ARG A 80 -11.47 23.02 13.45
C ARG A 80 -10.79 21.86 14.17
N PRO A 81 -11.33 21.28 15.27
CA PRO A 81 -10.67 20.17 15.95
C PRO A 81 -10.56 18.91 15.06
N ARG A 82 -11.50 18.70 14.13
CA ARG A 82 -11.41 17.63 13.13
C ARG A 82 -10.18 17.81 12.22
N ALA A 83 -9.96 19.02 11.74
CA ALA A 83 -8.83 19.33 10.87
C ALA A 83 -7.47 19.09 11.56
N VAL A 84 -7.36 19.54 12.81
CA VAL A 84 -6.15 19.34 13.61
C VAL A 84 -5.90 17.86 13.89
N LEU A 85 -6.94 17.09 14.23
CA LEU A 85 -6.80 15.66 14.46
C LEU A 85 -6.36 14.92 13.19
N GLN A 86 -6.96 15.26 12.04
CA GLN A 86 -6.61 14.68 10.75
C GLN A 86 -5.13 14.97 10.41
N LEU A 87 -4.72 16.23 10.58
CA LEU A 87 -3.33 16.62 10.35
C LEU A 87 -2.36 15.86 11.27
N CYS A 88 -2.70 15.64 12.54
CA CYS A 88 -1.88 14.85 13.45
C CYS A 88 -1.74 13.40 12.99
N ILE A 89 -2.82 12.79 12.52
CA ILE A 89 -2.82 11.41 12.00
C ILE A 89 -1.94 11.32 10.75
N ASP A 90 -2.09 12.26 9.82
CA ASP A 90 -1.32 12.26 8.58
C ASP A 90 0.18 12.53 8.84
N LEU A 91 0.51 13.38 9.80
CA LEU A 91 1.91 13.60 10.24
C LEU A 91 2.51 12.33 10.91
N CYS A 92 1.76 11.67 11.77
CA CYS A 92 2.20 10.40 12.37
C CYS A 92 2.42 9.32 11.31
N THR A 93 1.51 9.21 10.34
CA THR A 93 1.63 8.28 9.21
C THR A 93 2.85 8.62 8.35
N MET A 94 3.06 9.89 8.05
CA MET A 94 4.21 10.35 7.28
C MET A 94 5.53 10.01 7.97
N PHE A 95 5.62 10.25 9.28
CA PHE A 95 6.82 9.91 10.07
C PHE A 95 7.07 8.39 10.09
N LEU A 96 6.03 7.60 10.32
CA LEU A 96 6.12 6.14 10.32
C LEU A 96 6.56 5.61 8.96
N MET A 97 5.98 6.11 7.87
CA MET A 97 6.33 5.68 6.52
C MET A 97 7.75 6.10 6.13
N ALA A 98 8.21 7.29 6.53
CA ALA A 98 9.58 7.72 6.31
C ALA A 98 10.59 6.82 7.05
N ALA A 99 10.30 6.47 8.31
CA ALA A 99 11.11 5.51 9.06
C ALA A 99 11.13 4.13 8.39
N THR A 100 9.97 3.67 7.91
CA THR A 100 9.84 2.36 7.22
C THR A 100 10.62 2.34 5.90
N VAL A 101 10.62 3.43 5.13
CA VAL A 101 11.47 3.56 3.92
C VAL A 101 12.94 3.43 4.29
N TRP A 102 13.39 4.14 5.34
CA TRP A 102 14.79 4.12 5.76
C TRP A 102 15.25 2.73 6.22
N TYR A 103 14.49 2.08 7.09
CA TYR A 103 14.82 0.75 7.57
C TYR A 103 14.59 -0.33 6.50
N GLY A 104 13.57 -0.18 5.67
CA GLY A 104 13.27 -1.07 4.55
C GLY A 104 14.41 -1.10 3.54
N TRP A 105 15.01 0.06 3.23
CA TRP A 105 16.19 0.13 2.36
C TRP A 105 17.38 -0.65 2.92
N LYS A 106 17.67 -0.52 4.22
CA LYS A 106 18.72 -1.28 4.88
C LYS A 106 18.46 -2.78 4.84
N ASN A 107 17.22 -3.19 5.09
CA ASN A 107 16.82 -4.60 5.02
C ASN A 107 16.90 -5.15 3.58
N ALA A 108 16.56 -4.36 2.57
CA ALA A 108 16.69 -4.77 1.18
C ALA A 108 18.16 -5.04 0.80
N ALA A 109 19.10 -4.25 1.32
CA ALA A 109 20.53 -4.49 1.11
C ALA A 109 21.00 -5.82 1.72
N ILE A 110 20.52 -6.16 2.93
CA ILE A 110 20.84 -7.44 3.58
C ILE A 110 20.17 -8.61 2.82
N GLY A 111 18.95 -8.39 2.33
CA GLY A 111 18.19 -9.38 1.57
C GLY A 111 18.83 -9.80 0.24
N ALA A 112 19.76 -9.01 -0.28
CA ALA A 112 20.51 -9.39 -1.49
C ALA A 112 21.37 -10.66 -1.33
N MET A 113 21.73 -11.00 -0.09
CA MET A 113 22.51 -12.20 0.24
C MET A 113 21.61 -13.43 0.51
N GLN A 114 20.29 -13.27 0.46
CA GLN A 114 19.32 -14.31 0.75
C GLN A 114 18.51 -14.62 -0.51
N THR A 115 18.23 -15.90 -0.73
CA THR A 115 17.37 -16.38 -1.81
C THR A 115 16.16 -17.09 -1.24
N SER A 116 15.05 -17.02 -1.95
CA SER A 116 13.84 -17.74 -1.60
C SER A 116 14.02 -19.25 -1.74
N ALA A 117 13.31 -20.02 -0.91
CA ALA A 117 13.55 -21.45 -0.78
C ALA A 117 13.11 -22.27 -2.01
N SER A 118 12.04 -21.87 -2.70
CA SER A 118 11.45 -22.64 -3.80
C SER A 118 11.67 -22.01 -5.17
N LEU A 119 11.63 -20.68 -5.27
CA LEU A 119 11.77 -19.96 -6.53
C LEU A 119 13.21 -19.50 -6.81
N GLY A 120 14.08 -19.49 -5.78
CA GLY A 120 15.45 -18.98 -5.93
C GLY A 120 15.54 -17.47 -6.18
N ILE A 121 14.45 -16.75 -5.97
CA ILE A 121 14.40 -15.29 -6.17
C ILE A 121 15.16 -14.60 -5.04
N PRO A 122 16.02 -13.60 -5.33
CA PRO A 122 16.73 -12.87 -4.29
C PRO A 122 15.74 -12.07 -3.42
N MET A 123 15.88 -12.18 -2.10
CA MET A 123 14.95 -11.59 -1.13
C MET A 123 14.97 -10.06 -1.11
N ASN A 124 15.99 -9.43 -1.70
CA ASN A 124 16.02 -7.97 -1.85
C ASN A 124 14.82 -7.43 -2.67
N LEU A 125 14.30 -8.19 -3.64
CA LEU A 125 13.09 -7.82 -4.36
C LEU A 125 11.90 -7.75 -3.41
N ILE A 126 11.75 -8.73 -2.53
CA ILE A 126 10.66 -8.79 -1.57
C ILE A 126 10.76 -7.64 -0.56
N TYR A 127 11.94 -7.40 -0.02
CA TYR A 127 12.17 -6.28 0.91
C TYR A 127 12.08 -4.93 0.21
N GLY A 128 12.45 -4.84 -1.07
CA GLY A 128 12.23 -3.68 -1.92
C GLY A 128 10.74 -3.34 -2.07
N GLY A 129 9.87 -4.34 -2.04
CA GLY A 129 8.41 -4.15 -1.99
C GLY A 129 7.98 -3.31 -0.78
N ILE A 130 8.60 -3.49 0.40
CA ILE A 130 8.32 -2.68 1.60
C ILE A 130 8.69 -1.20 1.36
N VAL A 131 9.79 -0.96 0.69
CA VAL A 131 10.25 0.40 0.34
C VAL A 131 9.27 1.06 -0.63
N LEU A 132 8.84 0.32 -1.67
CA LEU A 132 7.85 0.79 -2.64
C LEU A 132 6.49 1.08 -1.97
N HIS A 133 6.03 0.18 -1.09
CA HIS A 133 4.82 0.32 -0.30
C HIS A 133 4.85 1.62 0.52
N SER A 134 5.84 1.75 1.37
CA SER A 134 5.98 2.91 2.26
C SER A 134 6.24 4.19 1.49
N GLY A 135 7.00 4.12 0.39
CA GLY A 135 7.28 5.25 -0.49
C GLY A 135 6.03 5.77 -1.20
N SER A 136 5.17 4.88 -1.69
CA SER A 136 3.90 5.28 -2.32
C SER A 136 2.95 5.94 -1.32
N ILE A 137 2.80 5.36 -0.12
CA ILE A 137 1.99 5.98 0.94
C ILE A 137 2.57 7.35 1.33
N LEU A 138 3.89 7.43 1.55
CA LEU A 138 4.56 8.68 1.91
C LEU A 138 4.31 9.78 0.88
N PHE A 139 4.38 9.45 -0.41
CA PHE A 139 4.13 10.39 -1.51
C PHE A 139 2.71 10.95 -1.45
N TYR A 140 1.68 10.11 -1.30
CA TYR A 140 0.29 10.54 -1.24
C TYR A 140 -0.01 11.28 0.06
N THR A 141 0.47 10.79 1.21
CA THR A 141 0.26 11.42 2.51
C THR A 141 0.89 12.82 2.57
N THR A 142 2.06 13.00 1.96
CA THR A 142 2.67 14.35 1.86
C THR A 142 1.77 15.33 1.11
N GLY A 143 1.12 14.87 0.03
CA GLY A 143 0.13 15.69 -0.69
C GLY A 143 -1.07 16.05 0.19
N LEU A 144 -1.58 15.11 0.98
CA LEU A 144 -2.72 15.32 1.88
C LEU A 144 -2.37 16.29 3.03
N VAL A 145 -1.19 16.16 3.62
CA VAL A 145 -0.70 17.10 4.67
C VAL A 145 -0.63 18.52 4.13
N LEU A 146 -0.15 18.73 2.90
CA LEU A 146 -0.10 20.07 2.29
C LEU A 146 -1.50 20.63 2.05
N GLU A 147 -2.46 19.80 1.64
CA GLU A 147 -3.86 20.19 1.46
C GLU A 147 -4.50 20.58 2.81
N ASP A 148 -4.27 19.79 3.86
CA ASP A 148 -4.78 20.06 5.21
C ASP A 148 -4.23 21.35 5.81
N ILE A 149 -2.93 21.60 5.70
CA ILE A 149 -2.30 22.85 6.14
C ILE A 149 -2.93 24.04 5.40
N LYS A 150 -3.10 23.92 4.08
CA LYS A 150 -3.72 24.98 3.28
C LYS A 150 -5.15 25.24 3.74
N SER A 151 -5.96 24.21 3.96
CA SER A 151 -7.34 24.29 4.43
C SER A 151 -7.46 24.99 5.80
N ILE A 152 -6.55 24.66 6.73
CA ILE A 152 -6.51 25.29 8.06
C ILE A 152 -6.17 26.77 7.98
N VAL A 153 -5.20 27.14 7.11
CA VAL A 153 -4.74 28.53 6.95
C VAL A 153 -5.78 29.38 6.22
N THR A 154 -6.41 28.85 5.17
CA THR A 154 -7.40 29.59 4.36
C THR A 154 -8.78 29.64 5.01
N GLY A 155 -9.04 28.81 6.04
CA GLY A 155 -10.34 28.74 6.74
C GLY A 155 -11.46 28.07 5.91
N GLU A 156 -11.17 27.65 4.70
CA GLU A 156 -12.06 26.83 3.86
C GLU A 156 -11.88 25.35 4.27
N ILE A 157 -12.65 24.95 5.29
CA ILE A 157 -12.70 23.55 5.73
C ILE A 157 -13.67 22.82 4.80
N ASP A 158 -13.28 22.64 3.55
CA ASP A 158 -13.99 21.76 2.61
C ASP A 158 -13.38 20.36 2.66
N TYR A 159 -13.79 19.58 3.63
CA TYR A 159 -13.65 18.14 3.53
C TYR A 159 -14.74 17.67 2.55
N GLY A 160 -14.39 17.77 1.25
CA GLY A 160 -15.26 17.40 0.15
C GLY A 160 -16.04 16.15 0.47
N ASN A 161 -17.34 16.24 0.29
CA ASN A 161 -18.30 15.17 0.37
C ASN A 161 -17.80 13.94 -0.39
N ALA A 162 -17.03 13.08 0.26
CA ALA A 162 -16.90 11.68 -0.12
C ALA A 162 -18.22 11.01 0.29
N THR A 163 -19.33 11.55 -0.22
CA THR A 163 -20.62 10.86 -0.20
C THR A 163 -20.53 9.79 -1.26
N LEU A 164 -20.60 8.59 -0.75
CA LEU A 164 -21.02 7.38 -1.42
C LEU A 164 -22.05 7.69 -2.54
N SER A 165 -21.64 7.51 -3.76
CA SER A 165 -22.52 7.32 -4.92
C SER A 165 -22.02 6.10 -5.71
#